data_b1ef025d48adce67a74ee40315906b74
#
_entry.id   b1ef025d48adce67a74ee40315906b74
#
_cell.length_a   1.000
_cell.length_b   1.000
_cell.length_c   1.000
_cell.angle_alpha   90.00
_cell.angle_beta   90.00
_cell.angle_gamma   90.00
#
_symmetry.space_group_name_H-M   'P 1'
#
loop_
_entity.id
_entity.type
_entity.pdbx_description
1 polymer ?
#
loop_
_entity_poly.entity_id
_entity_poly.type
_entity_poly.pdbx_seq_one_letter_code
_entity_poly.pdbx_strand_id
1 'polypeptide(L)'
;AAAEYAQQIPVRVIGHILGVPEDMAGTFTEWVRDVLEFAHDPERRRRGIVGIIQYLDGAINEREETPTDDFISELIQSDHDGEPITRDVVMGMCALLLIAGIDTTWSSIGSTMWHLATHPDDRRRLIAEPELMPTAIEEFLRAYAPVTMARRLVEDVEYKGCPIKAEERILMNFPAANRDPEVFERPDDVILDRQQNRHLAFGAGIHRCAGSNLARMELRVAVEEWLARVPEFE
;
A
#
# COMPACT_ATOMS: atom_id res chain seq x y z
N ALA A 1 -17.91 6.43 2.70
CA ALA A 1 -17.18 5.14 2.69
C ALA A 1 -15.66 5.36 2.72
N ALA A 2 -15.06 6.24 1.88
CA ALA A 2 -13.59 6.36 1.82
C ALA A 2 -12.97 6.71 3.17
N ALA A 3 -13.36 7.81 3.81
CA ALA A 3 -12.77 8.25 5.09
C ALA A 3 -13.24 7.43 6.30
N GLU A 4 -14.49 6.97 6.30
CA GLU A 4 -15.11 6.31 7.45
C GLU A 4 -14.93 4.79 7.45
N TYR A 5 -14.56 4.20 6.32
CA TYR A 5 -14.34 2.77 6.16
C TYR A 5 -12.94 2.46 5.65
N ALA A 6 -12.62 2.83 4.40
CA ALA A 6 -11.35 2.45 3.77
C ALA A 6 -10.12 2.92 4.55
N GLN A 7 -10.11 4.14 5.07
CA GLN A 7 -8.99 4.67 5.87
C GLN A 7 -8.84 3.98 7.22
N GLN A 8 -9.92 3.45 7.79
CA GLN A 8 -9.91 2.91 9.14
C GLN A 8 -9.28 1.51 9.21
N ILE A 9 -9.27 0.76 8.12
CA ILE A 9 -8.81 -0.63 8.09
C ILE A 9 -7.28 -0.70 8.18
N PRO A 10 -6.49 -0.19 7.20
CA PRO A 10 -5.05 -0.41 7.18
C PRO A 10 -4.32 0.26 8.34
N VAL A 11 -4.78 1.39 8.82
CA VAL A 11 -4.13 2.06 9.97
C VAL A 11 -4.23 1.22 11.24
N ARG A 12 -5.34 0.52 11.46
CA ARG A 12 -5.50 -0.39 12.60
C ARG A 12 -4.70 -1.68 12.41
N VAL A 13 -4.70 -2.23 11.19
CA VAL A 13 -3.92 -3.44 10.87
C VAL A 13 -2.42 -3.19 11.07
N ILE A 14 -1.88 -2.12 10.50
CA ILE A 14 -0.46 -1.75 10.67
C ILE A 14 -0.15 -1.39 12.12
N GLY A 15 -1.05 -0.67 12.81
CA GLY A 15 -0.91 -0.38 14.24
C GLY A 15 -0.83 -1.66 15.08
N HIS A 16 -1.68 -2.63 14.80
CA HIS A 16 -1.66 -3.92 15.49
C HIS A 16 -0.36 -4.69 15.24
N ILE A 17 0.14 -4.74 14.00
CA ILE A 17 1.41 -5.37 13.64
C ILE A 17 2.58 -4.71 14.39
N LEU A 18 2.59 -3.39 14.49
CA LEU A 18 3.62 -2.63 15.20
C LEU A 18 3.45 -2.64 16.75
N GLY A 19 2.40 -3.26 17.27
CA GLY A 19 2.11 -3.23 18.71
C GLY A 19 1.72 -1.85 19.24
N VAL A 20 1.09 -1.02 18.41
CA VAL A 20 0.72 0.35 18.73
C VAL A 20 -0.71 0.41 19.28
N PRO A 21 -1.00 1.21 20.32
CA PRO A 21 -2.35 1.39 20.83
C PRO A 21 -3.35 1.89 19.78
N GLU A 22 -4.57 1.37 19.82
CA GLU A 22 -5.61 1.64 18.82
C GLU A 22 -6.02 3.13 18.76
N ASP A 23 -5.92 3.85 19.86
CA ASP A 23 -6.23 5.28 19.96
C ASP A 23 -5.25 6.16 19.14
N MET A 24 -4.08 5.63 18.78
CA MET A 24 -3.13 6.31 17.90
C MET A 24 -3.54 6.28 16.41
N ALA A 25 -4.54 5.51 16.02
CA ALA A 25 -4.93 5.34 14.62
C ALA A 25 -5.24 6.69 13.93
N GLY A 26 -5.95 7.59 14.60
CA GLY A 26 -6.26 8.93 14.08
C GLY A 26 -5.00 9.77 13.85
N THR A 27 -4.07 9.75 14.80
CA THR A 27 -2.79 10.47 14.74
C THR A 27 -1.92 9.94 13.59
N PHE A 28 -1.82 8.63 13.43
CA PHE A 28 -1.07 8.04 12.30
C PHE A 28 -1.68 8.36 10.96
N THR A 29 -3.01 8.35 10.86
CA THR A 29 -3.70 8.77 9.64
C THR A 29 -3.31 10.21 9.26
N GLU A 30 -3.31 11.14 10.24
CA GLU A 30 -2.88 12.53 9.99
C GLU A 30 -1.42 12.63 9.54
N TRP A 31 -0.49 11.95 10.24
CA TRP A 31 0.92 12.01 9.89
C TRP A 31 1.21 11.41 8.51
N VAL A 32 0.59 10.27 8.16
CA VAL A 32 0.75 9.66 6.84
C VAL A 32 0.22 10.59 5.75
N ARG A 33 -0.94 11.22 5.96
CA ARG A 33 -1.48 12.22 5.03
C ARG A 33 -0.57 13.44 4.90
N ASP A 34 -0.01 13.93 5.99
CA ASP A 34 0.94 15.04 5.98
C ASP A 34 2.20 14.73 5.16
N VAL A 35 2.68 13.47 5.21
CA VAL A 35 3.86 13.04 4.46
C VAL A 35 3.57 12.85 2.97
N LEU A 36 2.41 12.28 2.61
CA LEU A 36 2.10 11.83 1.26
C LEU A 36 1.17 12.78 0.51
N GLU A 37 0.00 13.11 1.05
CA GLU A 37 -0.98 13.97 0.38
C GLU A 37 -0.57 15.45 0.38
N PHE A 38 0.07 15.89 1.47
CA PHE A 38 0.52 17.28 1.63
C PHE A 38 2.03 17.44 1.46
N ALA A 39 2.66 16.59 0.67
CA ALA A 39 4.10 16.62 0.41
C ALA A 39 4.62 17.95 -0.18
N HIS A 40 3.73 18.75 -0.79
CA HIS A 40 4.00 20.08 -1.31
C HIS A 40 4.03 21.18 -0.23
N ASP A 41 3.52 20.91 0.97
CA ASP A 41 3.57 21.78 2.15
C ASP A 41 4.73 21.33 3.06
N PRO A 42 5.87 22.06 3.10
CA PRO A 42 7.03 21.65 3.87
C PRO A 42 6.80 21.57 5.38
N GLU A 43 5.91 22.40 5.92
CA GLU A 43 5.62 22.41 7.37
C GLU A 43 4.79 21.18 7.75
N ARG A 44 3.75 20.88 7.02
CA ARG A 44 2.93 19.70 7.23
C ARG A 44 3.76 18.43 7.05
N ARG A 45 4.49 18.33 5.95
CA ARG A 45 5.36 17.18 5.69
C ARG A 45 6.38 16.97 6.81
N ARG A 46 7.00 18.04 7.31
CA ARG A 46 7.92 17.96 8.44
C ARG A 46 7.22 17.49 9.72
N ARG A 47 6.03 17.99 10.01
CA ARG A 47 5.23 17.58 11.16
C ARG A 47 4.95 16.07 11.12
N GLY A 48 4.49 15.54 9.98
CA GLY A 48 4.24 14.11 9.81
C GLY A 48 5.50 13.26 10.02
N ILE A 49 6.61 13.62 9.35
CA ILE A 49 7.88 12.90 9.50
C ILE A 49 8.37 12.92 10.95
N VAL A 50 8.42 14.09 11.58
CA VAL A 50 8.90 14.24 12.97
C VAL A 50 7.99 13.46 13.93
N GLY A 51 6.67 13.54 13.75
CA GLY A 51 5.71 12.79 14.58
C GLY A 51 5.95 11.28 14.51
N ILE A 52 6.07 10.73 13.31
CA ILE A 52 6.35 9.31 13.09
C ILE A 52 7.68 8.91 13.75
N ILE A 53 8.76 9.63 13.49
CA ILE A 53 10.09 9.28 14.02
C ILE A 53 10.12 9.37 15.54
N GLN A 54 9.57 10.42 16.15
CA GLN A 54 9.53 10.56 17.60
C GLN A 54 8.72 9.47 18.28
N TYR A 55 7.57 9.12 17.70
CA TYR A 55 6.77 8.03 18.23
C TYR A 55 7.49 6.69 18.16
N LEU A 56 8.04 6.34 16.99
CA LEU A 56 8.75 5.08 16.80
C LEU A 56 10.02 5.00 17.64
N ASP A 57 10.74 6.12 17.84
CA ASP A 57 11.90 6.16 18.71
C ASP A 57 11.55 5.80 20.17
N GLY A 58 10.45 6.37 20.68
CA GLY A 58 9.90 6.00 21.98
C GLY A 58 9.46 4.53 22.05
N ALA A 59 8.76 4.05 21.04
CA ALA A 59 8.32 2.66 20.96
C ALA A 59 9.48 1.66 20.90
N ILE A 60 10.53 1.97 20.15
CA ILE A 60 11.75 1.13 20.08
C ILE A 60 12.46 1.10 21.43
N ASN A 61 12.67 2.27 22.10
CA ASN A 61 13.26 2.31 23.43
C ASN A 61 12.53 1.42 24.43
N GLU A 62 11.21 1.49 24.43
CA GLU A 62 10.36 0.67 25.32
C GLU A 62 10.54 -0.84 25.06
N ARG A 63 10.62 -1.26 23.77
CA ARG A 63 10.82 -2.67 23.40
C ARG A 63 12.26 -3.14 23.58
N GLU A 64 13.25 -2.28 23.54
CA GLU A 64 14.63 -2.61 23.94
C GLU A 64 14.73 -2.95 25.42
N GLU A 65 13.96 -2.24 26.29
CA GLU A 65 13.91 -2.50 27.72
C GLU A 65 12.96 -3.68 28.06
N THR A 66 11.81 -3.73 27.40
CA THR A 66 10.75 -4.71 27.69
C THR A 66 10.13 -5.22 26.37
N PRO A 67 10.70 -6.27 25.77
CA PRO A 67 10.18 -6.86 24.55
C PRO A 67 8.73 -7.37 24.72
N THR A 68 7.94 -7.19 23.67
CA THR A 68 6.55 -7.65 23.57
C THR A 68 6.37 -8.54 22.33
N ASP A 69 5.19 -9.13 22.17
CA ASP A 69 4.85 -9.95 20.98
C ASP A 69 4.37 -9.02 19.84
N ASP A 70 5.32 -8.23 19.28
CA ASP A 70 5.06 -7.32 18.18
C ASP A 70 6.25 -7.25 17.20
N PHE A 71 5.99 -6.68 16.02
CA PHE A 71 6.98 -6.58 14.95
C PHE A 71 8.20 -5.73 15.31
N ILE A 72 8.07 -4.71 16.16
CA ILE A 72 9.21 -3.90 16.62
C ILE A 72 10.15 -4.77 17.45
N SER A 73 9.61 -5.53 18.39
CA SER A 73 10.39 -6.47 19.23
C SER A 73 11.06 -7.57 18.41
N GLU A 74 10.34 -8.10 17.41
CA GLU A 74 10.88 -9.09 16.47
C GLU A 74 12.07 -8.54 15.69
N LEU A 75 11.97 -7.32 15.14
CA LEU A 75 13.06 -6.67 14.41
C LEU A 75 14.29 -6.40 15.28
N ILE A 76 14.08 -5.94 16.52
CA ILE A 76 15.19 -5.68 17.47
C ILE A 76 15.98 -6.98 17.77
N GLN A 77 15.30 -8.13 17.81
CA GLN A 77 15.87 -9.43 18.10
C GLN A 77 16.40 -10.17 16.86
N SER A 78 16.15 -9.64 15.67
CA SER A 78 16.53 -10.25 14.41
C SER A 78 17.98 -9.95 14.02
N ASP A 79 18.55 -10.80 13.19
CA ASP A 79 19.84 -10.61 12.54
C ASP A 79 19.71 -10.67 11.01
N HIS A 80 20.74 -10.15 10.32
CA HIS A 80 20.93 -10.32 8.89
C HIS A 80 22.34 -10.90 8.66
N ASP A 81 22.42 -12.11 8.12
CA ASP A 81 23.66 -12.86 7.92
C ASP A 81 24.50 -13.05 9.22
N GLY A 82 23.83 -13.19 10.37
CA GLY A 82 24.45 -13.37 11.69
C GLY A 82 24.87 -12.07 12.37
N GLU A 83 24.59 -10.90 11.77
CA GLU A 83 24.85 -9.60 12.39
C GLU A 83 23.53 -8.97 12.85
N PRO A 84 23.41 -8.48 14.09
CA PRO A 84 22.21 -7.85 14.61
C PRO A 84 21.75 -6.68 13.72
N ILE A 85 20.45 -6.57 13.49
CA ILE A 85 19.87 -5.43 12.78
C ILE A 85 20.10 -4.15 13.60
N THR A 86 20.70 -3.13 12.98
CA THR A 86 20.98 -1.88 13.66
C THR A 86 19.69 -1.10 13.97
N ARG A 87 19.70 -0.31 15.03
CA ARG A 87 18.58 0.56 15.43
C ARG A 87 18.07 1.44 14.27
N ASP A 88 18.97 2.01 13.47
CA ASP A 88 18.59 2.84 12.33
C ASP A 88 17.82 2.05 11.27
N VAL A 89 18.15 0.78 11.06
CA VAL A 89 17.45 -0.12 10.16
C VAL A 89 16.08 -0.49 10.74
N VAL A 90 15.98 -0.82 12.03
CA VAL A 90 14.69 -1.06 12.72
C VAL A 90 13.78 0.15 12.56
N MET A 91 14.28 1.36 12.87
CA MET A 91 13.55 2.62 12.70
C MET A 91 13.05 2.79 11.26
N GLY A 92 13.95 2.60 10.27
CA GLY A 92 13.62 2.73 8.84
C GLY A 92 12.55 1.73 8.39
N MET A 93 12.63 0.46 8.84
CA MET A 93 11.65 -0.57 8.51
C MET A 93 10.28 -0.28 9.12
N CYS A 94 10.22 0.11 10.39
CA CYS A 94 8.97 0.49 11.06
C CYS A 94 8.32 1.72 10.42
N ALA A 95 9.10 2.77 10.13
CA ALA A 95 8.62 3.97 9.46
C ALA A 95 8.12 3.66 8.03
N LEU A 96 8.85 2.81 7.29
CA LEU A 96 8.44 2.37 5.96
C LEU A 96 7.13 1.57 6.02
N LEU A 97 7.00 0.62 6.95
CA LEU A 97 5.78 -0.18 7.12
C LEU A 97 4.58 0.72 7.42
N LEU A 98 4.74 1.70 8.32
CA LEU A 98 3.69 2.64 8.68
C LEU A 98 3.24 3.47 7.46
N ILE A 99 4.17 4.10 6.74
CA ILE A 99 3.85 5.01 5.63
C ILE A 99 3.31 4.21 4.43
N ALA A 100 4.00 3.15 4.02
CA ALA A 100 3.68 2.41 2.82
C ALA A 100 2.46 1.48 2.97
N GLY A 101 2.23 0.96 4.18
CA GLY A 101 1.14 0.00 4.43
C GLY A 101 -0.24 0.64 4.59
N ILE A 102 -0.30 1.93 4.92
CA ILE A 102 -1.57 2.61 5.22
C ILE A 102 -2.20 3.23 3.96
N ASP A 103 -1.53 4.20 3.34
CA ASP A 103 -2.09 5.03 2.26
C ASP A 103 -2.44 4.22 1.01
N THR A 104 -1.57 3.34 0.58
CA THR A 104 -1.76 2.53 -0.62
C THR A 104 -2.94 1.56 -0.49
N THR A 105 -3.12 1.00 0.69
CA THR A 105 -4.21 0.05 0.96
C THR A 105 -5.56 0.77 1.05
N TRP A 106 -5.66 1.89 1.77
CA TRP A 106 -6.94 2.63 1.79
C TRP A 106 -7.32 3.18 0.43
N SER A 107 -6.33 3.63 -0.38
CA SER A 107 -6.56 4.08 -1.75
C SER A 107 -7.10 2.96 -2.63
N SER A 108 -6.56 1.75 -2.49
CA SER A 108 -7.03 0.57 -3.22
C SER A 108 -8.44 0.14 -2.79
N ILE A 109 -8.73 0.11 -1.48
CA ILE A 109 -10.08 -0.17 -0.96
C ILE A 109 -11.05 0.91 -1.46
N GLY A 110 -10.69 2.19 -1.34
CA GLY A 110 -11.52 3.30 -1.78
C GLY A 110 -11.84 3.26 -3.27
N SER A 111 -10.85 2.98 -4.12
CA SER A 111 -11.04 2.84 -5.56
C SER A 111 -11.93 1.65 -5.93
N THR A 112 -11.77 0.54 -5.22
CA THR A 112 -12.64 -0.64 -5.39
C THR A 112 -14.08 -0.32 -5.00
N MET A 113 -14.30 0.35 -3.88
CA MET A 113 -15.63 0.77 -3.45
C MET A 113 -16.27 1.76 -4.43
N TRP A 114 -15.47 2.71 -4.95
CA TRP A 114 -15.93 3.63 -5.99
C TRP A 114 -16.36 2.88 -7.27
N HIS A 115 -15.55 1.89 -7.70
CA HIS A 115 -15.93 1.06 -8.85
C HIS A 115 -17.26 0.37 -8.60
N LEU A 116 -17.42 -0.32 -7.49
CA LEU A 116 -18.63 -1.07 -7.16
C LEU A 116 -19.88 -0.19 -6.96
N ALA A 117 -19.69 1.07 -6.53
CA ALA A 117 -20.75 2.07 -6.47
C ALA A 117 -21.22 2.50 -7.87
N THR A 118 -20.25 2.73 -8.78
CA THR A 118 -20.54 3.22 -10.14
C THR A 118 -20.84 2.13 -11.16
N HIS A 119 -20.55 0.86 -10.84
CA HIS A 119 -20.79 -0.30 -11.70
C HIS A 119 -21.65 -1.36 -10.98
N PRO A 120 -22.96 -1.12 -10.86
CA PRO A 120 -23.87 -1.99 -10.09
C PRO A 120 -23.97 -3.42 -10.64
N ASP A 121 -23.69 -3.65 -11.93
CA ASP A 121 -23.67 -4.99 -12.51
C ASP A 121 -22.49 -5.81 -11.98
N ASP A 122 -21.30 -5.24 -11.89
CA ASP A 122 -20.13 -5.88 -11.29
C ASP A 122 -20.36 -6.17 -9.81
N ARG A 123 -20.95 -5.21 -9.09
CA ARG A 123 -21.33 -5.40 -7.69
C ARG A 123 -22.27 -6.57 -7.50
N ARG A 124 -23.37 -6.63 -8.28
CA ARG A 124 -24.33 -7.74 -8.23
C ARG A 124 -23.70 -9.07 -8.60
N ARG A 125 -22.81 -9.07 -9.59
CA ARG A 125 -22.08 -10.27 -9.99
C ARG A 125 -21.19 -10.80 -8.87
N LEU A 126 -20.44 -9.95 -8.16
CA LEU A 126 -19.62 -10.38 -7.04
C LEU A 126 -20.42 -10.91 -5.84
N ILE A 127 -21.63 -10.38 -5.64
CA ILE A 127 -22.53 -10.90 -4.59
C ILE A 127 -23.10 -12.28 -4.99
N ALA A 128 -23.43 -12.47 -6.26
CA ALA A 128 -24.00 -13.71 -6.78
C ALA A 128 -22.95 -14.83 -6.98
N GLU A 129 -21.72 -14.46 -7.30
CA GLU A 129 -20.60 -15.35 -7.63
C GLU A 129 -19.38 -15.03 -6.72
N PRO A 130 -19.45 -15.32 -5.39
CA PRO A 130 -18.39 -14.94 -4.44
C PRO A 130 -17.05 -15.61 -4.72
N GLU A 131 -17.02 -16.71 -5.47
CA GLU A 131 -15.81 -17.37 -5.94
C GLU A 131 -14.98 -16.52 -6.91
N LEU A 132 -15.54 -15.48 -7.49
CA LEU A 132 -14.82 -14.51 -8.32
C LEU A 132 -13.96 -13.53 -7.49
N MET A 133 -14.19 -13.42 -6.19
CA MET A 133 -13.52 -12.42 -5.35
C MET A 133 -11.99 -12.43 -5.51
N PRO A 134 -11.29 -13.58 -5.51
CA PRO A 134 -9.82 -13.58 -5.69
C PRO A 134 -9.36 -12.97 -7.02
N THR A 135 -10.03 -13.28 -8.13
CA THR A 135 -9.69 -12.73 -9.46
C THR A 135 -10.09 -11.27 -9.59
N ALA A 136 -11.23 -10.89 -9.02
CA ALA A 136 -11.70 -9.51 -9.01
C ALA A 136 -10.75 -8.59 -8.22
N ILE A 137 -10.21 -9.03 -7.08
CA ILE A 137 -9.21 -8.26 -6.33
C ILE A 137 -7.95 -7.99 -7.18
N GLU A 138 -7.42 -8.99 -7.88
CA GLU A 138 -6.28 -8.79 -8.79
C GLU A 138 -6.64 -7.80 -9.92
N GLU A 139 -7.87 -7.86 -10.42
CA GLU A 139 -8.33 -6.95 -11.48
C GLU A 139 -8.51 -5.50 -10.97
N PHE A 140 -9.04 -5.31 -9.78
CA PHE A 140 -9.10 -3.98 -9.17
C PHE A 140 -7.69 -3.41 -8.90
N LEU A 141 -6.77 -4.24 -8.43
CA LEU A 141 -5.36 -3.86 -8.28
C LEU A 141 -4.72 -3.48 -9.62
N ARG A 142 -5.01 -4.19 -10.70
CA ARG A 142 -4.56 -3.83 -12.05
C ARG A 142 -5.13 -2.48 -12.49
N ALA A 143 -6.45 -2.36 -12.45
CA ALA A 143 -7.16 -1.21 -13.00
C ALA A 143 -6.94 0.09 -12.22
N TYR A 144 -6.78 -0.02 -10.89
CA TYR A 144 -6.71 1.11 -9.97
C TYR A 144 -5.40 1.16 -9.17
N ALA A 145 -4.29 0.66 -9.72
CA ALA A 145 -2.99 0.71 -9.07
C ALA A 145 -2.68 2.13 -8.55
N PRO A 146 -2.48 2.33 -7.23
CA PRO A 146 -2.38 3.68 -6.68
C PRO A 146 -0.98 4.29 -6.84
N VAL A 147 0.03 3.49 -7.20
CA VAL A 147 1.44 3.88 -7.05
C VAL A 147 2.10 4.13 -8.39
N THR A 148 2.80 5.26 -8.48
CA THR A 148 3.85 5.51 -9.46
C THR A 148 5.17 5.68 -8.71
N MET A 149 6.23 5.05 -9.21
CA MET A 149 7.55 5.06 -8.56
C MET A 149 8.57 5.77 -9.45
N ALA A 150 9.59 6.36 -8.83
CA ALA A 150 10.73 6.88 -9.57
C ALA A 150 11.98 6.03 -9.30
N ARG A 151 12.88 6.01 -10.29
CA ARG A 151 14.25 5.51 -10.14
C ARG A 151 15.23 6.59 -10.56
N ARG A 152 16.30 6.75 -9.81
CA ARG A 152 17.42 7.61 -10.15
C ARG A 152 18.46 6.76 -10.89
N LEU A 153 18.94 7.24 -12.02
CA LEU A 153 19.98 6.57 -12.77
C LEU A 153 21.34 6.72 -12.07
N VAL A 154 22.11 5.65 -12.04
CA VAL A 154 23.46 5.65 -11.48
C VAL A 154 24.53 5.94 -12.53
N GLU A 155 24.18 5.80 -13.81
CA GLU A 155 25.08 6.04 -14.97
C GLU A 155 24.26 6.53 -16.17
N ASP A 156 24.95 7.11 -17.17
CA ASP A 156 24.33 7.50 -18.43
C ASP A 156 23.82 6.26 -19.17
N VAL A 157 22.57 6.31 -19.64
CA VAL A 157 21.96 5.24 -20.44
C VAL A 157 21.30 5.80 -21.68
N GLU A 158 21.17 4.96 -22.71
CA GLU A 158 20.33 5.23 -23.86
C GLU A 158 19.16 4.24 -23.88
N TYR A 159 17.95 4.76 -23.89
CA TYR A 159 16.74 3.94 -23.96
C TYR A 159 15.94 4.31 -25.22
N LYS A 160 15.85 3.38 -26.17
CA LYS A 160 15.13 3.55 -27.46
C LYS A 160 15.52 4.84 -28.19
N GLY A 161 16.81 5.17 -28.24
CA GLY A 161 17.34 6.38 -28.88
C GLY A 161 17.24 7.65 -28.04
N CYS A 162 16.70 7.59 -26.83
CA CYS A 162 16.64 8.72 -25.90
C CYS A 162 17.81 8.65 -24.91
N PRO A 163 18.77 9.58 -24.94
CA PRO A 163 19.83 9.63 -23.94
C PRO A 163 19.29 10.16 -22.62
N ILE A 164 19.58 9.45 -21.53
CA ILE A 164 19.19 9.82 -20.19
C ILE A 164 20.46 9.84 -19.33
N LYS A 165 20.68 10.92 -18.60
CA LYS A 165 21.90 11.15 -17.85
C LYS A 165 21.85 10.50 -16.46
N ALA A 166 23.04 10.20 -15.92
CA ALA A 166 23.19 9.88 -14.52
C ALA A 166 22.53 10.95 -13.66
N GLU A 167 21.99 10.57 -12.50
CA GLU A 167 21.23 11.41 -11.56
C GLU A 167 19.82 11.84 -12.04
N GLU A 168 19.48 11.68 -13.31
CA GLU A 168 18.11 11.91 -13.78
C GLU A 168 17.15 10.85 -13.25
N ARG A 169 15.86 11.21 -13.18
CA ARG A 169 14.80 10.35 -12.66
C ARG A 169 13.93 9.81 -13.77
N ILE A 170 13.70 8.49 -13.76
CA ILE A 170 12.72 7.83 -14.63
C ILE A 170 11.48 7.50 -13.79
N LEU A 171 10.31 7.90 -14.29
CA LEU A 171 9.03 7.54 -13.70
C LEU A 171 8.63 6.14 -14.14
N MET A 172 8.42 5.25 -13.17
CA MET A 172 7.86 3.92 -13.36
C MET A 172 6.34 4.03 -13.18
N ASN A 173 5.63 4.27 -14.29
CA ASN A 173 4.18 4.47 -14.27
C ASN A 173 3.45 3.11 -14.30
N PHE A 174 3.28 2.47 -13.14
CA PHE A 174 2.59 1.18 -13.03
C PHE A 174 1.13 1.24 -13.49
N PRO A 175 0.33 2.28 -13.19
CA PRO A 175 -1.01 2.42 -13.75
C PRO A 175 -1.05 2.35 -15.28
N ALA A 176 -0.12 3.03 -15.96
CA ALA A 176 -0.05 2.98 -17.43
C ALA A 176 0.40 1.61 -17.94
N ALA A 177 1.40 1.00 -17.29
CA ALA A 177 1.86 -0.34 -17.65
C ALA A 177 0.77 -1.41 -17.47
N ASN A 178 -0.09 -1.25 -16.46
CA ASN A 178 -1.24 -2.13 -16.23
C ASN A 178 -2.38 -1.96 -17.26
N ARG A 179 -2.27 -0.98 -18.14
CA ARG A 179 -3.22 -0.72 -19.24
C ARG A 179 -2.55 -0.83 -20.62
N ASP A 180 -1.40 -1.48 -20.69
CA ASP A 180 -0.70 -1.71 -21.95
C ASP A 180 -1.47 -2.72 -22.82
N PRO A 181 -1.96 -2.33 -24.02
CA PRO A 181 -2.70 -3.22 -24.91
C PRO A 181 -1.84 -4.34 -25.52
N GLU A 182 -0.52 -4.23 -25.45
CA GLU A 182 0.38 -5.32 -25.87
C GLU A 182 0.43 -6.45 -24.81
N VAL A 183 0.01 -6.16 -23.57
CA VAL A 183 0.04 -7.10 -22.45
C VAL A 183 -1.36 -7.54 -22.03
N PHE A 184 -2.31 -6.61 -22.04
CA PHE A 184 -3.68 -6.86 -21.55
C PHE A 184 -4.70 -6.70 -22.66
N GLU A 185 -5.47 -7.74 -22.91
CA GLU A 185 -6.65 -7.63 -23.77
C GLU A 185 -7.70 -6.73 -23.10
N ARG A 186 -8.28 -5.78 -23.85
CA ARG A 186 -9.25 -4.81 -23.34
C ARG A 186 -8.75 -4.13 -22.05
N PRO A 187 -7.61 -3.40 -22.11
CA PRO A 187 -6.88 -2.95 -20.93
C PRO A 187 -7.65 -1.91 -20.09
N ASP A 188 -8.59 -1.19 -20.72
CA ASP A 188 -9.38 -0.16 -20.04
C ASP A 188 -10.63 -0.71 -19.36
N ASP A 189 -11.03 -1.94 -19.71
CA ASP A 189 -12.16 -2.61 -19.08
C ASP A 189 -11.75 -3.31 -17.80
N VAL A 190 -12.61 -3.24 -16.79
CA VAL A 190 -12.51 -4.09 -15.59
C VAL A 190 -13.21 -5.42 -15.88
N ILE A 191 -12.47 -6.52 -15.78
CA ILE A 191 -12.96 -7.88 -16.08
C ILE A 191 -12.74 -8.73 -14.83
N LEU A 192 -13.80 -8.93 -14.03
CA LEU A 192 -13.74 -9.56 -12.70
C LEU A 192 -13.11 -10.97 -12.70
N ASP A 193 -13.24 -11.68 -13.80
CA ASP A 193 -12.71 -13.05 -14.01
C ASP A 193 -11.50 -13.11 -14.94
N ARG A 194 -10.75 -12.01 -15.09
CA ARG A 194 -9.53 -11.96 -15.91
C ARG A 194 -8.51 -13.01 -15.46
N GLN A 195 -8.21 -13.98 -16.32
CA GLN A 195 -7.32 -15.10 -16.01
C GLN A 195 -5.84 -14.73 -16.11
N GLN A 196 -5.45 -13.98 -17.15
CA GLN A 196 -4.05 -13.53 -17.34
C GLN A 196 -3.91 -12.11 -16.81
N ASN A 197 -3.47 -11.99 -15.56
CA ASN A 197 -3.40 -10.72 -14.86
C ASN A 197 -2.04 -10.49 -14.20
N ARG A 198 -0.99 -10.33 -15.03
CA ARG A 198 0.39 -10.04 -14.56
C ARG A 198 0.59 -8.54 -14.34
N HIS A 199 -0.24 -7.96 -13.50
CA HIS A 199 -0.15 -6.53 -13.21
C HIS A 199 1.09 -6.15 -12.37
N LEU A 200 1.46 -4.87 -12.43
CA LEU A 200 2.58 -4.27 -11.70
C LEU A 200 2.13 -3.41 -10.50
N ALA A 201 0.92 -3.58 -9.98
CA ALA A 201 0.45 -2.80 -8.83
C ALA A 201 1.37 -2.90 -7.61
N PHE A 202 2.01 -4.05 -7.43
CA PHE A 202 2.98 -4.31 -6.37
C PHE A 202 4.45 -4.16 -6.81
N GLY A 203 4.70 -3.59 -7.98
CA GLY A 203 6.03 -3.52 -8.57
C GLY A 203 6.61 -4.90 -8.95
N ALA A 204 7.92 -4.93 -9.21
CA ALA A 204 8.65 -6.13 -9.62
C ALA A 204 10.11 -6.09 -9.14
N GLY A 205 10.79 -7.24 -9.21
CA GLY A 205 12.20 -7.39 -8.84
C GLY A 205 12.43 -7.28 -7.33
N ILE A 206 13.62 -6.82 -6.94
CA ILE A 206 14.05 -6.72 -5.53
C ILE A 206 13.23 -5.73 -4.70
N HIS A 207 12.52 -4.82 -5.35
CA HIS A 207 11.62 -3.85 -4.71
C HIS A 207 10.13 -4.24 -4.78
N ARG A 208 9.83 -5.49 -5.14
CA ARG A 208 8.44 -5.96 -5.07
C ARG A 208 7.89 -5.76 -3.67
N CYS A 209 6.64 -5.28 -3.60
CA CYS A 209 5.97 -4.99 -2.32
C CYS A 209 6.01 -6.21 -1.37
N ALA A 210 6.63 -6.03 -0.20
CA ALA A 210 6.69 -7.06 0.84
C ALA A 210 5.29 -7.34 1.43
N GLY A 211 4.44 -6.31 1.54
CA GLY A 211 3.07 -6.39 2.07
C GLY A 211 2.02 -6.87 1.06
N SER A 212 2.42 -7.35 -0.13
CA SER A 212 1.47 -7.70 -1.21
C SER A 212 0.42 -8.75 -0.82
N ASN A 213 0.76 -9.69 0.05
CA ASN A 213 -0.18 -10.71 0.55
C ASN A 213 -1.14 -10.12 1.58
N LEU A 214 -0.64 -9.28 2.50
CA LEU A 214 -1.45 -8.57 3.47
C LEU A 214 -2.46 -7.66 2.78
N ALA A 215 -2.02 -6.83 1.83
CA ALA A 215 -2.88 -5.93 1.08
C ALA A 215 -4.01 -6.66 0.33
N ARG A 216 -3.72 -7.81 -0.29
CA ARG A 216 -4.75 -8.65 -0.92
C ARG A 216 -5.78 -9.15 0.07
N MET A 217 -5.32 -9.59 1.24
CA MET A 217 -6.19 -10.05 2.32
C MET A 217 -7.08 -8.91 2.82
N GLU A 218 -6.50 -7.75 3.10
CA GLU A 218 -7.25 -6.58 3.56
C GLU A 218 -8.30 -6.13 2.52
N LEU A 219 -7.92 -6.03 1.23
CA LEU A 219 -8.85 -5.70 0.17
C LEU A 219 -10.01 -6.70 0.10
N ARG A 220 -9.66 -7.99 0.09
CA ARG A 220 -10.67 -9.05 0.00
C ARG A 220 -11.66 -8.98 1.16
N VAL A 221 -11.16 -8.97 2.40
CA VAL A 221 -12.01 -8.93 3.59
C VAL A 221 -12.85 -7.65 3.62
N ALA A 222 -12.25 -6.49 3.28
CA ALA A 222 -12.99 -5.23 3.25
C ALA A 222 -14.16 -5.27 2.24
N VAL A 223 -13.94 -5.82 1.05
CA VAL A 223 -14.99 -5.92 0.02
C VAL A 223 -16.06 -6.94 0.42
N GLU A 224 -15.67 -8.13 0.86
CA GLU A 224 -16.58 -9.20 1.30
C GLU A 224 -17.50 -8.71 2.42
N GLU A 225 -16.92 -8.10 3.47
CA GLU A 225 -17.64 -7.61 4.64
C GLU A 225 -18.58 -6.43 4.31
N TRP A 226 -18.15 -5.55 3.40
CA TRP A 226 -18.99 -4.46 2.94
C TRP A 226 -20.18 -4.97 2.14
N LEU A 227 -19.96 -5.81 1.14
CA LEU A 227 -21.02 -6.36 0.30
C LEU A 227 -22.04 -7.20 1.08
N ALA A 228 -21.58 -7.91 2.12
CA ALA A 228 -22.47 -8.68 2.98
C ALA A 228 -23.41 -7.81 3.82
N ARG A 229 -22.98 -6.60 4.22
CA ARG A 229 -23.75 -5.69 5.10
C ARG A 229 -24.47 -4.58 4.33
N VAL A 230 -23.89 -4.13 3.25
CA VAL A 230 -24.36 -2.99 2.44
C VAL A 230 -24.38 -3.42 0.96
N PRO A 231 -25.30 -4.32 0.57
CA PRO A 231 -25.36 -4.85 -0.80
C PRO A 231 -25.73 -3.81 -1.85
N GLU A 232 -26.43 -2.73 -1.46
CA GLU A 232 -26.82 -1.62 -2.32
C GLU A 232 -26.26 -0.30 -1.81
N PHE A 233 -25.48 0.41 -2.65
CA PHE A 233 -24.88 1.71 -2.35
C PHE A 233 -24.52 2.48 -3.63
N GLU A 234 -24.34 3.80 -3.50
CA GLU A 234 -24.00 4.76 -4.55
C GLU A 234 -22.75 5.58 -4.17
#